data_f71e9e04fc3e9d7d1f366597e558febd
#
_entry.id   f71e9e04fc3e9d7d1f366597e558febd
#
_cell.length_a   1.000
_cell.length_b   1.000
_cell.length_c   1.000
_cell.angle_alpha   90.00
_cell.angle_beta   90.00
_cell.angle_gamma   90.00
#
_symmetry.space_group_name_H-M   'P 1'
#
loop_
_entity.id
_entity.type
_entity.pdbx_description
1 polymer ?
#
loop_
_entity_poly.entity_id
_entity_poly.type
_entity_poly.pdbx_seq_one_letter_code
_entity_poly.pdbx_strand_id
1 'polypeptide(L)'
;AIAERLAADGAQVVVADINDKGAEVAQAIGGLFVRGDSAKRVDCKALVDAALAKYGTVHILVNNAGFQHVSTIEDFPEDMWEKMQAVMLTAPFLLTRYCWPAMKAQQWGRIVNISSIHGLIASPNKAGYIAAKHGLVGLTKTAALEGGACGITANAICPAYVRTPLVDNQVADQARTRGIPEAEVIEKVMLEPAAIKRLIEPAEVADFVAYLCSPAAGGITGSALTMDLGWTAR
;
A
#
# COMPACT_ATOMS: atom_id res chain seq x y z
N ALA A 1 6.99 10.19 0.70
CA ALA A 1 6.76 10.39 -0.73
C ALA A 1 5.27 10.60 -1.05
N ILE A 2 4.37 9.60 -0.83
CA ILE A 2 2.93 9.74 -1.19
C ILE A 2 2.28 10.92 -0.44
N ALA A 3 2.47 11.01 0.87
CA ALA A 3 1.92 12.09 1.68
C ALA A 3 2.42 13.48 1.25
N GLU A 4 3.72 13.58 0.97
CA GLU A 4 4.37 14.81 0.50
C GLU A 4 3.84 15.23 -0.89
N ARG A 5 3.67 14.26 -1.80
CA ARG A 5 3.16 14.53 -3.13
C ARG A 5 1.70 15.00 -3.09
N LEU A 6 0.83 14.32 -2.35
CA LEU A 6 -0.56 14.73 -2.25
C LEU A 6 -0.72 16.09 -1.55
N ALA A 7 0.11 16.38 -0.54
CA ALA A 7 0.15 17.70 0.09
C ALA A 7 0.60 18.80 -0.88
N ALA A 8 1.62 18.54 -1.71
CA ALA A 8 2.07 19.47 -2.74
C ALA A 8 0.98 19.75 -3.80
N ASP A 9 0.11 18.76 -4.06
CA ASP A 9 -1.06 18.92 -4.94
C ASP A 9 -2.26 19.60 -4.22
N GLY A 10 -2.09 20.04 -2.96
CA GLY A 10 -3.09 20.80 -2.20
C GLY A 10 -3.99 19.98 -1.28
N ALA A 11 -3.74 18.69 -1.11
CA ALA A 11 -4.51 17.87 -0.17
C ALA A 11 -4.15 18.18 1.29
N GLN A 12 -5.16 18.17 2.17
CA GLN A 12 -4.96 18.14 3.61
C GLN A 12 -4.73 16.68 4.04
N VAL A 13 -3.53 16.37 4.52
CA VAL A 13 -3.09 15.00 4.71
C VAL A 13 -3.13 14.59 6.18
N VAL A 14 -3.67 13.41 6.45
CA VAL A 14 -3.50 12.69 7.72
C VAL A 14 -2.47 11.60 7.51
N VAL A 15 -1.35 11.69 8.22
CA VAL A 15 -0.31 10.66 8.25
C VAL A 15 -0.58 9.74 9.43
N ALA A 16 -0.77 8.47 9.16
CA ALA A 16 -0.96 7.44 10.17
C ALA A 16 0.22 6.47 10.16
N ASP A 17 0.85 6.27 11.28
CA ASP A 17 1.95 5.33 11.44
C ASP A 17 2.01 4.81 12.89
N ILE A 18 2.55 3.62 13.07
CA ILE A 18 2.91 3.09 14.39
C ILE A 18 4.19 3.75 14.93
N ASN A 19 5.02 4.29 14.03
CA ASN A 19 6.29 4.93 14.33
C ASN A 19 6.12 6.45 14.40
N ASP A 20 6.68 7.07 15.44
CA ASP A 20 6.62 8.52 15.63
C ASP A 20 7.34 9.33 14.54
N LYS A 21 8.18 8.73 13.71
CA LYS A 21 8.74 9.38 12.51
C LYS A 21 7.67 9.89 11.54
N GLY A 22 6.46 9.31 11.57
CA GLY A 22 5.31 9.84 10.85
C GLY A 22 4.95 11.28 11.24
N ALA A 23 5.23 11.68 12.49
CA ALA A 23 5.00 13.05 12.97
C ALA A 23 5.89 14.08 12.27
N GLU A 24 7.14 13.73 11.99
CA GLU A 24 8.08 14.60 11.25
C GLU A 24 7.57 14.87 9.83
N VAL A 25 7.08 13.82 9.17
CA VAL A 25 6.48 13.94 7.83
C VAL A 25 5.22 14.81 7.88
N ALA A 26 4.32 14.56 8.83
CA ALA A 26 3.10 15.34 8.98
C ALA A 26 3.41 16.82 9.25
N GLN A 27 4.38 17.11 10.10
CA GLN A 27 4.84 18.46 10.39
C GLN A 27 5.39 19.17 9.15
N ALA A 28 6.23 18.47 8.38
CA ALA A 28 6.85 19.03 7.18
C ALA A 28 5.83 19.44 6.10
N ILE A 29 4.70 18.72 6.03
CA ILE A 29 3.63 18.98 5.04
C ILE A 29 2.44 19.77 5.61
N GLY A 30 2.52 20.23 6.88
CA GLY A 30 1.40 20.91 7.55
C GLY A 30 0.17 20.01 7.77
N GLY A 31 0.36 18.70 7.83
CA GLY A 31 -0.68 17.70 8.01
C GLY A 31 -0.96 17.35 9.47
N LEU A 32 -1.82 16.36 9.67
CA LEU A 32 -2.14 15.78 10.97
C LEU A 32 -1.41 14.45 11.13
N PHE A 33 -0.72 14.22 12.23
CA PHE A 33 -0.22 12.91 12.60
C PHE A 33 -1.18 12.20 13.56
N VAL A 34 -1.47 10.94 13.26
CA VAL A 34 -2.23 10.05 14.15
C VAL A 34 -1.42 8.77 14.35
N ARG A 35 -0.91 8.60 15.56
CA ARG A 35 -0.23 7.35 15.93
C ARG A 35 -1.26 6.23 16.08
N GLY A 36 -1.03 5.10 15.42
CA GLY A 36 -1.90 3.94 15.51
C GLY A 36 -1.30 2.70 14.91
N ASP A 37 -1.68 1.55 15.46
CA ASP A 37 -1.32 0.23 14.98
C ASP A 37 -2.43 -0.30 14.07
N SER A 38 -2.19 -0.35 12.78
CA SER A 38 -3.16 -0.85 11.78
C SER A 38 -3.61 -2.30 12.05
N ALA A 39 -2.85 -3.08 12.83
CA ALA A 39 -3.31 -4.40 13.26
C ALA A 39 -4.49 -4.33 14.24
N LYS A 40 -4.76 -3.16 14.84
CA LYS A 40 -5.81 -2.97 15.84
C LYS A 40 -7.01 -2.25 15.25
N ARG A 41 -8.19 -2.88 15.35
CA ARG A 41 -9.46 -2.32 14.84
C ARG A 41 -9.80 -0.95 15.46
N VAL A 42 -9.53 -0.80 16.76
CA VAL A 42 -9.79 0.45 17.50
C VAL A 42 -8.94 1.59 16.95
N ASP A 43 -7.68 1.33 16.61
CA ASP A 43 -6.77 2.35 16.07
C ASP A 43 -7.18 2.72 14.63
N CYS A 44 -7.59 1.75 13.80
CA CYS A 44 -8.14 2.03 12.48
C CYS A 44 -9.39 2.95 12.56
N LYS A 45 -10.26 2.73 13.55
CA LYS A 45 -11.44 3.60 13.75
C LYS A 45 -11.02 4.98 14.22
N ALA A 46 -10.15 5.07 15.22
CA ALA A 46 -9.66 6.32 15.78
C ALA A 46 -8.96 7.20 14.73
N LEU A 47 -8.21 6.59 13.81
CA LEU A 47 -7.59 7.29 12.69
C LEU A 47 -8.61 8.02 11.81
N VAL A 48 -9.66 7.31 11.40
CA VAL A 48 -10.70 7.91 10.54
C VAL A 48 -11.51 8.96 11.32
N ASP A 49 -11.81 8.70 12.60
CA ASP A 49 -12.50 9.68 13.44
C ASP A 49 -11.69 10.97 13.61
N ALA A 50 -10.37 10.88 13.78
CA ALA A 50 -9.49 12.03 13.87
C ALA A 50 -9.47 12.84 12.55
N ALA A 51 -9.46 12.16 11.41
CA ALA A 51 -9.54 12.81 10.10
C ALA A 51 -10.88 13.55 9.93
N LEU A 52 -11.99 12.90 10.26
CA LEU A 52 -13.33 13.50 10.20
C LEU A 52 -13.49 14.67 11.17
N ALA A 53 -12.97 14.56 12.40
CA ALA A 53 -13.00 15.63 13.39
C ALA A 53 -12.21 16.86 12.94
N LYS A 54 -11.05 16.65 12.30
CA LYS A 54 -10.16 17.73 11.87
C LYS A 54 -10.61 18.39 10.58
N TYR A 55 -11.07 17.60 9.59
CA TYR A 55 -11.30 18.07 8.22
C TYR A 55 -12.76 17.92 7.74
N GLY A 56 -13.63 17.34 8.57
CA GLY A 56 -15.05 17.14 8.27
C GLY A 56 -15.36 16.00 7.31
N THR A 57 -14.38 15.53 6.56
CA THR A 57 -14.56 14.48 5.54
C THR A 57 -13.26 13.74 5.23
N VAL A 58 -13.38 12.65 4.47
CA VAL A 58 -12.25 11.94 3.84
C VAL A 58 -12.59 11.75 2.37
N HIS A 59 -11.78 12.33 1.48
CA HIS A 59 -11.92 12.19 0.03
C HIS A 59 -11.04 11.07 -0.54
N ILE A 60 -9.83 10.94 -0.01
CA ILE A 60 -8.82 10.01 -0.51
C ILE A 60 -8.36 9.11 0.63
N LEU A 61 -8.35 7.81 0.38
CA LEU A 61 -7.76 6.80 1.26
C LEU A 61 -6.63 6.09 0.54
N VAL A 62 -5.42 6.15 1.10
CA VAL A 62 -4.27 5.38 0.61
C VAL A 62 -3.89 4.34 1.64
N ASN A 63 -4.13 3.07 1.34
CA ASN A 63 -3.73 1.94 2.14
C ASN A 63 -2.31 1.52 1.74
N ASN A 64 -1.31 2.03 2.45
CA ASN A 64 0.11 1.81 2.14
C ASN A 64 0.83 0.92 3.16
N ALA A 65 0.35 0.85 4.41
CA ALA A 65 1.01 0.10 5.47
C ALA A 65 1.28 -1.36 5.08
N GLY A 66 2.49 -1.83 5.36
CA GLY A 66 2.87 -3.20 5.06
C GLY A 66 4.28 -3.52 5.54
N PHE A 67 4.53 -4.81 5.68
CA PHE A 67 5.83 -5.35 6.04
C PHE A 67 6.00 -6.74 5.46
N GLN A 68 7.21 -7.28 5.51
CA GLN A 68 7.54 -8.59 4.95
C GLN A 68 8.08 -9.51 6.04
N HIS A 69 7.72 -10.79 5.92
CA HIS A 69 8.35 -11.90 6.63
C HIS A 69 8.59 -13.03 5.62
N VAL A 70 9.79 -13.61 5.64
CA VAL A 70 10.21 -14.66 4.72
C VAL A 70 10.41 -15.94 5.51
N SER A 71 9.64 -16.97 5.21
CA SER A 71 9.71 -18.30 5.83
C SER A 71 9.08 -19.33 4.90
N THR A 72 9.50 -20.59 5.01
CA THR A 72 8.80 -21.71 4.36
C THR A 72 7.37 -21.82 4.86
N ILE A 73 6.50 -22.54 4.15
CA ILE A 73 5.11 -22.71 4.58
C ILE A 73 5.03 -23.48 5.92
N GLU A 74 5.87 -24.48 6.08
CA GLU A 74 5.87 -25.35 7.28
C GLU A 74 6.40 -24.66 8.53
N ASP A 75 7.31 -23.69 8.37
CA ASP A 75 7.91 -22.93 9.48
C ASP A 75 7.32 -21.53 9.64
N PHE A 76 6.26 -21.20 8.89
CA PHE A 76 5.68 -19.84 8.93
C PHE A 76 4.98 -19.61 10.28
N PRO A 77 5.42 -18.63 11.11
CA PRO A 77 4.78 -18.40 12.41
C PRO A 77 3.32 -17.95 12.27
N GLU A 78 2.41 -18.59 13.01
CA GLU A 78 0.98 -18.32 12.92
C GLU A 78 0.63 -16.87 13.34
N ASP A 79 1.27 -16.36 14.40
CA ASP A 79 1.10 -14.99 14.88
C ASP A 79 1.59 -13.96 13.84
N MET A 80 2.66 -14.28 13.11
CA MET A 80 3.14 -13.45 12.02
C MET A 80 2.16 -13.45 10.83
N TRP A 81 1.60 -14.62 10.50
CA TRP A 81 0.55 -14.72 9.50
C TRP A 81 -0.65 -13.83 9.88
N GLU A 82 -1.17 -13.98 11.10
CA GLU A 82 -2.29 -13.19 11.59
C GLU A 82 -2.01 -11.69 11.54
N LYS A 83 -0.82 -11.27 11.99
CA LYS A 83 -0.40 -9.87 11.95
C LYS A 83 -0.31 -9.33 10.52
N MET A 84 0.20 -10.12 9.58
CA MET A 84 0.28 -9.73 8.17
C MET A 84 -1.11 -9.54 7.56
N GLN A 85 -2.05 -10.47 7.81
CA GLN A 85 -3.44 -10.33 7.37
C GLN A 85 -4.10 -9.12 8.04
N ALA A 86 -3.88 -8.90 9.33
CA ALA A 86 -4.45 -7.77 10.05
C ALA A 86 -4.03 -6.43 9.45
N VAL A 87 -2.73 -6.23 9.19
CA VAL A 87 -2.18 -4.96 8.67
C VAL A 87 -2.48 -4.75 7.19
N MET A 88 -2.31 -5.80 6.35
CA MET A 88 -2.29 -5.62 4.90
C MET A 88 -3.60 -6.00 4.19
N LEU A 89 -4.58 -6.57 4.92
CA LEU A 89 -5.87 -6.92 4.36
C LEU A 89 -7.04 -6.44 5.24
N THR A 90 -7.03 -6.78 6.53
CA THR A 90 -8.14 -6.40 7.42
C THR A 90 -8.18 -4.89 7.65
N ALA A 91 -7.04 -4.24 7.88
CA ALA A 91 -6.98 -2.78 8.05
C ALA A 91 -7.46 -2.03 6.80
N PRO A 92 -7.01 -2.32 5.57
CA PRO A 92 -7.55 -1.74 4.35
C PRO A 92 -9.07 -1.88 4.23
N PHE A 93 -9.64 -3.04 4.57
CA PHE A 93 -11.09 -3.22 4.61
C PHE A 93 -11.76 -2.30 5.63
N LEU A 94 -11.23 -2.24 6.86
CA LEU A 94 -11.81 -1.42 7.94
C LEU A 94 -11.73 0.06 7.61
N LEU A 95 -10.57 0.54 7.14
CA LEU A 95 -10.37 1.93 6.75
C LEU A 95 -11.30 2.32 5.58
N THR A 96 -11.40 1.46 4.57
CA THR A 96 -12.37 1.61 3.47
C THR A 96 -13.79 1.73 4.03
N ARG A 97 -14.21 0.80 4.88
CA ARG A 97 -15.54 0.80 5.52
C ARG A 97 -15.81 2.08 6.30
N TYR A 98 -14.83 2.56 7.08
CA TYR A 98 -15.02 3.75 7.92
C TYR A 98 -15.00 5.06 7.14
N CYS A 99 -14.25 5.15 6.04
CA CYS A 99 -14.26 6.30 5.13
C CYS A 99 -15.47 6.34 4.21
N TRP A 100 -16.08 5.18 3.95
CA TRP A 100 -17.14 5.01 2.96
C TRP A 100 -18.33 5.97 3.10
N PRO A 101 -18.91 6.20 4.31
CA PRO A 101 -20.03 7.12 4.47
C PRO A 101 -19.69 8.54 4.04
N ALA A 102 -18.49 9.04 4.37
CA ALA A 102 -18.06 10.38 4.00
C ALA A 102 -17.88 10.50 2.48
N MET A 103 -17.22 9.55 1.82
CA MET A 103 -17.05 9.51 0.37
C MET A 103 -18.42 9.43 -0.35
N LYS A 104 -19.32 8.59 0.14
CA LYS A 104 -20.65 8.43 -0.41
C LYS A 104 -21.49 9.71 -0.30
N ALA A 105 -21.44 10.39 0.85
CA ALA A 105 -22.17 11.64 1.07
C ALA A 105 -21.72 12.75 0.09
N GLN A 106 -20.45 12.74 -0.31
CA GLN A 106 -19.89 13.71 -1.24
C GLN A 106 -20.01 13.30 -2.72
N GLN A 107 -20.51 12.08 -2.99
CA GLN A 107 -20.57 11.52 -4.34
C GLN A 107 -19.19 11.55 -5.03
N TRP A 108 -18.13 11.39 -4.23
CA TRP A 108 -16.75 11.40 -4.70
C TRP A 108 -15.85 10.67 -3.70
N GLY A 109 -14.97 9.83 -4.18
CA GLY A 109 -13.96 9.17 -3.37
C GLY A 109 -12.87 8.53 -4.22
N ARG A 110 -11.68 8.40 -3.65
CA ARG A 110 -10.54 7.72 -4.25
C ARG A 110 -9.92 6.78 -3.24
N ILE A 111 -9.90 5.51 -3.54
CA ILE A 111 -9.25 4.48 -2.72
C ILE A 111 -8.09 3.91 -3.52
N VAL A 112 -6.88 4.09 -3.01
CA VAL A 112 -5.66 3.56 -3.62
C VAL A 112 -5.01 2.58 -2.65
N ASN A 113 -4.97 1.33 -3.04
CA ASN A 113 -4.36 0.24 -2.29
C ASN A 113 -2.96 -0.04 -2.83
N ILE A 114 -1.93 0.14 -2.03
CA ILE A 114 -0.58 -0.26 -2.41
C ILE A 114 -0.45 -1.77 -2.21
N SER A 115 -0.67 -2.49 -3.31
CA SER A 115 -0.50 -3.94 -3.37
C SER A 115 0.97 -4.29 -3.67
N SER A 116 1.20 -5.16 -4.62
CA SER A 116 2.51 -5.61 -5.11
C SER A 116 2.29 -6.42 -6.39
N ILE A 117 3.34 -6.67 -7.17
CA ILE A 117 3.32 -7.77 -8.16
C ILE A 117 2.94 -9.09 -7.48
N HIS A 118 3.27 -9.27 -6.21
CA HIS A 118 2.86 -10.42 -5.38
C HIS A 118 1.37 -10.40 -4.98
N GLY A 119 0.59 -9.49 -5.48
CA GLY A 119 -0.87 -9.54 -5.51
C GLY A 119 -1.42 -10.16 -6.81
N LEU A 120 -0.54 -10.45 -7.79
CA LEU A 120 -0.87 -11.00 -9.11
C LEU A 120 -0.15 -12.33 -9.38
N ILE A 121 1.09 -12.45 -8.90
CA ILE A 121 1.94 -13.65 -9.03
C ILE A 121 2.45 -14.08 -7.66
N ALA A 122 3.04 -15.27 -7.60
CA ALA A 122 3.62 -15.81 -6.37
C ALA A 122 5.14 -15.99 -6.45
N SER A 123 5.76 -16.10 -5.31
CA SER A 123 7.12 -16.59 -5.13
C SER A 123 7.23 -17.40 -3.83
N PRO A 124 8.16 -18.34 -3.72
CA PRO A 124 8.32 -19.14 -2.50
C PRO A 124 8.67 -18.27 -1.28
N ASN A 125 8.39 -18.81 -0.11
CA ASN A 125 8.75 -18.25 1.21
C ASN A 125 8.06 -16.93 1.60
N LYS A 126 6.94 -16.56 0.96
CA LYS A 126 6.22 -15.30 1.20
C LYS A 126 4.71 -15.52 1.38
N ALA A 127 4.29 -16.65 1.94
CA ALA A 127 2.89 -17.06 1.99
C ALA A 127 1.97 -15.97 2.57
N GLY A 128 2.28 -15.44 3.74
CA GLY A 128 1.43 -14.41 4.40
C GLY A 128 1.33 -13.12 3.60
N TYR A 129 2.43 -12.66 3.00
CA TYR A 129 2.45 -11.45 2.17
C TYR A 129 1.63 -11.63 0.89
N ILE A 130 1.85 -12.73 0.18
CA ILE A 130 1.18 -13.03 -1.08
C ILE A 130 -0.33 -13.16 -0.86
N ALA A 131 -0.74 -13.90 0.17
CA ALA A 131 -2.15 -14.05 0.50
C ALA A 131 -2.83 -12.68 0.79
N ALA A 132 -2.19 -11.84 1.61
CA ALA A 132 -2.70 -10.51 1.93
C ALA A 132 -2.80 -9.62 0.68
N LYS A 133 -1.77 -9.61 -0.17
CA LYS A 133 -1.73 -8.75 -1.37
C LYS A 133 -2.69 -9.22 -2.47
N HIS A 134 -2.91 -10.53 -2.63
CA HIS A 134 -3.98 -11.06 -3.50
C HIS A 134 -5.36 -10.71 -2.95
N GLY A 135 -5.58 -10.88 -1.64
CA GLY A 135 -6.83 -10.47 -0.97
C GLY A 135 -7.11 -8.98 -1.14
N LEU A 136 -6.07 -8.14 -1.06
CA LEU A 136 -6.20 -6.69 -1.26
C LEU A 136 -6.63 -6.33 -2.69
N VAL A 137 -6.15 -7.05 -3.70
CA VAL A 137 -6.62 -6.88 -5.09
C VAL A 137 -8.09 -7.29 -5.20
N GLY A 138 -8.50 -8.38 -4.55
CA GLY A 138 -9.91 -8.80 -4.49
C GLY A 138 -10.80 -7.75 -3.82
N LEU A 139 -10.38 -7.23 -2.66
CA LEU A 139 -11.08 -6.14 -1.96
C LEU A 139 -11.21 -4.89 -2.84
N THR A 140 -10.16 -4.54 -3.58
CA THR A 140 -10.17 -3.40 -4.51
C THR A 140 -11.26 -3.52 -5.56
N LYS A 141 -11.40 -4.70 -6.15
CA LYS A 141 -12.44 -4.96 -7.18
C LYS A 141 -13.85 -4.83 -6.60
N THR A 142 -14.08 -5.38 -5.41
CA THR A 142 -15.37 -5.27 -4.73
C THR A 142 -15.71 -3.81 -4.41
N ALA A 143 -14.75 -3.07 -3.83
CA ALA A 143 -14.94 -1.65 -3.51
C ALA A 143 -15.24 -0.81 -4.76
N ALA A 144 -14.61 -1.12 -5.89
CA ALA A 144 -14.87 -0.45 -7.17
C ALA A 144 -16.31 -0.68 -7.66
N LEU A 145 -16.78 -1.93 -7.59
CA LEU A 145 -18.14 -2.28 -8.05
C LEU A 145 -19.21 -1.63 -7.16
N GLU A 146 -19.01 -1.63 -5.84
CA GLU A 146 -19.97 -1.03 -4.90
C GLU A 146 -19.91 0.51 -4.90
N GLY A 147 -18.74 1.11 -5.21
CA GLY A 147 -18.51 2.54 -5.14
C GLY A 147 -18.89 3.30 -6.40
N GLY A 148 -18.95 2.64 -7.55
CA GLY A 148 -19.09 3.30 -8.84
C GLY A 148 -20.30 4.23 -8.95
N ALA A 149 -21.48 3.79 -8.49
CA ALA A 149 -22.70 4.62 -8.49
C ALA A 149 -22.63 5.85 -7.57
N CYS A 150 -21.65 5.91 -6.67
CA CYS A 150 -21.41 7.02 -5.75
C CYS A 150 -20.16 7.84 -6.12
N GLY A 151 -19.62 7.70 -7.32
CA GLY A 151 -18.43 8.43 -7.76
C GLY A 151 -17.14 8.02 -7.05
N ILE A 152 -17.12 6.86 -6.38
CA ILE A 152 -15.95 6.33 -5.68
C ILE A 152 -15.21 5.39 -6.63
N THR A 153 -13.91 5.63 -6.83
CA THR A 153 -13.04 4.69 -7.53
C THR A 153 -12.11 3.98 -6.53
N ALA A 154 -11.81 2.72 -6.79
CA ALA A 154 -10.86 1.95 -6.01
C ALA A 154 -9.89 1.22 -6.94
N ASN A 155 -8.59 1.43 -6.75
CA ASN A 155 -7.55 0.82 -7.56
C ASN A 155 -6.40 0.27 -6.70
N ALA A 156 -5.76 -0.78 -7.18
CA ALA A 156 -4.55 -1.34 -6.58
C ALA A 156 -3.34 -1.01 -7.47
N ILE A 157 -2.32 -0.37 -6.91
CA ILE A 157 -1.01 -0.27 -7.54
C ILE A 157 -0.23 -1.52 -7.14
N CYS A 158 0.38 -2.17 -8.12
CA CYS A 158 1.13 -3.41 -7.95
C CYS A 158 2.61 -3.20 -8.32
N PRO A 159 3.41 -2.57 -7.45
CA PRO A 159 4.82 -2.33 -7.72
C PRO A 159 5.64 -3.63 -7.65
N ALA A 160 6.75 -3.66 -8.40
CA ALA A 160 7.87 -4.54 -8.11
C ALA A 160 8.70 -3.97 -6.93
N TYR A 161 10.01 -4.09 -6.97
CA TYR A 161 10.85 -3.58 -5.89
C TYR A 161 10.99 -2.06 -5.92
N VAL A 162 10.50 -1.40 -4.87
CA VAL A 162 10.62 0.04 -4.64
C VAL A 162 11.77 0.29 -3.66
N ARG A 163 12.65 1.25 -3.94
CA ARG A 163 13.78 1.62 -3.08
C ARG A 163 13.29 2.15 -1.73
N THR A 164 13.21 1.28 -0.76
CA THR A 164 12.72 1.55 0.60
C THR A 164 13.47 0.68 1.60
N PRO A 165 13.47 1.04 2.88
CA PRO A 165 14.05 0.20 3.93
C PRO A 165 13.49 -1.23 3.96
N LEU A 166 12.25 -1.43 3.50
CA LEU A 166 11.66 -2.76 3.36
C LEU A 166 12.43 -3.64 2.36
N VAL A 167 12.91 -3.05 1.27
CA VAL A 167 13.71 -3.76 0.25
C VAL A 167 15.13 -3.95 0.75
N ASP A 168 15.73 -2.93 1.35
CA ASP A 168 17.08 -3.01 1.89
C ASP A 168 17.21 -4.13 2.93
N ASN A 169 16.23 -4.25 3.83
CA ASN A 169 16.20 -5.34 4.83
C ASN A 169 16.05 -6.73 4.21
N GLN A 170 15.45 -6.86 3.02
CA GLN A 170 15.34 -8.14 2.31
C GLN A 170 16.66 -8.58 1.65
N VAL A 171 17.59 -7.67 1.40
CA VAL A 171 18.85 -7.99 0.73
C VAL A 171 19.66 -9.00 1.56
N ALA A 172 19.85 -8.74 2.85
CA ALA A 172 20.56 -9.64 3.75
C ALA A 172 19.91 -11.02 3.87
N ASP A 173 18.57 -11.07 3.99
CA ASP A 173 17.81 -12.31 4.09
C ASP A 173 17.92 -13.14 2.80
N GLN A 174 17.83 -12.51 1.65
CA GLN A 174 17.96 -13.20 0.36
C GLN A 174 19.40 -13.67 0.10
N ALA A 175 20.41 -12.88 0.47
CA ALA A 175 21.81 -13.27 0.39
C ALA A 175 22.07 -14.54 1.19
N ARG A 176 21.62 -14.57 2.46
CA ARG A 176 21.75 -15.72 3.36
C ARG A 176 21.02 -16.96 2.81
N THR A 177 19.78 -16.83 2.38
CA THR A 177 18.94 -17.93 1.90
C THR A 177 19.48 -18.53 0.59
N ARG A 178 20.13 -17.73 -0.25
CA ARG A 178 20.65 -18.15 -1.56
C ARG A 178 22.14 -18.43 -1.59
N GLY A 179 22.87 -18.12 -0.52
CA GLY A 179 24.32 -18.31 -0.43
C GLY A 179 25.12 -17.44 -1.40
N ILE A 180 24.65 -16.20 -1.67
CA ILE A 180 25.31 -15.22 -2.55
C ILE A 180 25.67 -13.95 -1.78
N PRO A 181 26.65 -13.14 -2.24
CA PRO A 181 26.96 -11.86 -1.63
C PRO A 181 25.78 -10.86 -1.72
N GLU A 182 25.58 -10.06 -0.68
CA GLU A 182 24.53 -9.01 -0.67
C GLU A 182 24.62 -8.06 -1.86
N ALA A 183 25.83 -7.70 -2.28
CA ALA A 183 26.06 -6.84 -3.43
C ALA A 183 25.47 -7.39 -4.75
N GLU A 184 25.26 -8.70 -4.83
CA GLU A 184 24.72 -9.36 -6.02
C GLU A 184 23.20 -9.56 -5.97
N VAL A 185 22.58 -9.43 -4.77
CA VAL A 185 21.16 -9.73 -4.59
C VAL A 185 20.28 -8.83 -5.43
N ILE A 186 20.55 -7.53 -5.46
CA ILE A 186 19.73 -6.59 -6.21
C ILE A 186 19.75 -6.97 -7.70
N GLU A 187 20.90 -7.12 -8.28
CA GLU A 187 21.03 -7.37 -9.72
C GLU A 187 20.60 -8.78 -10.12
N LYS A 188 21.11 -9.80 -9.43
CA LYS A 188 20.94 -11.22 -9.83
C LYS A 188 19.65 -11.86 -9.32
N VAL A 189 18.97 -11.24 -8.33
CA VAL A 189 17.76 -11.81 -7.74
C VAL A 189 16.57 -10.86 -7.89
N MET A 190 16.72 -9.62 -7.41
CA MET A 190 15.58 -8.70 -7.38
C MET A 190 15.25 -8.12 -8.76
N LEU A 191 16.25 -7.85 -9.57
CA LEU A 191 16.07 -7.26 -10.90
C LEU A 191 16.15 -8.28 -12.04
N GLU A 192 16.48 -9.54 -11.73
CA GLU A 192 16.61 -10.58 -12.77
C GLU A 192 15.37 -10.69 -13.66
N PRO A 193 14.14 -10.74 -13.12
CA PRO A 193 12.94 -10.84 -13.93
C PRO A 193 12.54 -9.54 -14.65
N ALA A 194 12.96 -8.37 -14.14
CA ALA A 194 12.56 -7.09 -14.69
C ALA A 194 13.20 -6.83 -16.06
N ALA A 195 12.47 -6.23 -16.99
CA ALA A 195 13.01 -5.79 -18.27
C ALA A 195 13.90 -4.56 -18.11
N ILE A 196 13.50 -3.61 -17.26
CA ILE A 196 14.29 -2.43 -16.91
C ILE A 196 15.00 -2.70 -15.58
N LYS A 197 16.35 -2.73 -15.62
CA LYS A 197 17.20 -3.18 -14.51
C LYS A 197 17.50 -2.08 -13.49
N ARG A 198 16.47 -1.61 -12.80
CA ARG A 198 16.60 -0.65 -11.68
C ARG A 198 15.52 -0.89 -10.64
N LEU A 199 15.68 -0.33 -9.45
CA LEU A 199 14.59 -0.20 -8.49
C LEU A 199 13.65 0.94 -8.91
N ILE A 200 12.38 0.82 -8.53
CA ILE A 200 11.40 1.90 -8.65
C ILE A 200 11.67 2.91 -7.54
N GLU A 201 11.62 4.20 -7.84
CA GLU A 201 11.77 5.22 -6.81
C GLU A 201 10.42 5.50 -6.12
N PRO A 202 10.39 5.79 -4.81
CA PRO A 202 9.17 6.10 -4.08
C PRO A 202 8.37 7.26 -4.70
N ALA A 203 9.05 8.21 -5.35
CA ALA A 203 8.40 9.31 -6.05
C ALA A 203 7.54 8.83 -7.23
N GLU A 204 8.00 7.83 -7.98
CA GLU A 204 7.24 7.27 -9.10
C GLU A 204 5.91 6.66 -8.63
N VAL A 205 5.92 5.97 -7.47
CA VAL A 205 4.70 5.45 -6.86
C VAL A 205 3.79 6.59 -6.41
N ALA A 206 4.36 7.63 -5.81
CA ALA A 206 3.61 8.79 -5.35
C ALA A 206 2.95 9.55 -6.51
N ASP A 207 3.66 9.72 -7.62
CA ASP A 207 3.13 10.33 -8.85
C ASP A 207 1.96 9.53 -9.42
N PHE A 208 2.06 8.20 -9.39
CA PHE A 208 0.98 7.35 -9.86
C PHE A 208 -0.24 7.38 -8.92
N VAL A 209 -0.03 7.44 -7.60
CA VAL A 209 -1.13 7.67 -6.63
C VAL A 209 -1.82 9.01 -6.92
N ALA A 210 -1.06 10.09 -7.11
CA ALA A 210 -1.60 11.40 -7.42
C ALA A 210 -2.42 11.40 -8.72
N TYR A 211 -1.92 10.73 -9.76
CA TYR A 211 -2.67 10.54 -11.01
C TYR A 211 -4.01 9.83 -10.78
N LEU A 212 -4.02 8.71 -10.02
CA LEU A 212 -5.25 7.97 -9.73
C LEU A 212 -6.26 8.77 -8.89
N CYS A 213 -5.79 9.75 -8.14
CA CYS A 213 -6.63 10.67 -7.37
C CYS A 213 -7.16 11.84 -8.21
N SER A 214 -6.61 12.07 -9.40
CA SER A 214 -6.97 13.19 -10.27
C SER A 214 -8.28 12.95 -11.03
N PRO A 215 -8.92 14.02 -11.55
CA PRO A 215 -10.09 13.89 -12.44
C PRO A 215 -9.81 13.07 -13.70
N ALA A 216 -8.59 13.11 -14.22
CA ALA A 216 -8.19 12.38 -15.44
C ALA A 216 -8.28 10.85 -15.27
N ALA A 217 -8.20 10.34 -14.05
CA ALA A 217 -8.32 8.92 -13.74
C ALA A 217 -9.76 8.51 -13.33
N GLY A 218 -10.75 9.36 -13.50
CA GLY A 218 -12.13 9.09 -13.09
C GLY A 218 -12.77 7.84 -13.72
N GLY A 219 -12.29 7.40 -14.87
CA GLY A 219 -12.71 6.17 -15.54
C GLY A 219 -11.91 4.91 -15.15
N ILE A 220 -10.91 5.03 -14.26
CA ILE A 220 -10.07 3.92 -13.83
C ILE A 220 -10.57 3.43 -12.46
N THR A 221 -11.17 2.26 -12.40
CA THR A 221 -11.64 1.64 -11.15
C THR A 221 -11.59 0.12 -11.25
N GLY A 222 -11.40 -0.55 -10.11
CA GLY A 222 -11.31 -2.01 -10.02
C GLY A 222 -10.03 -2.61 -10.62
N SER A 223 -9.07 -1.78 -10.98
CA SER A 223 -7.87 -2.19 -11.68
C SER A 223 -6.74 -2.58 -10.73
N ALA A 224 -5.99 -3.60 -11.11
CA ALA A 224 -4.70 -3.94 -10.54
C ALA A 224 -3.62 -3.46 -11.53
N LEU A 225 -3.02 -2.32 -11.23
CA LEU A 225 -2.15 -1.58 -12.13
C LEU A 225 -0.69 -1.90 -11.82
N THR A 226 -0.02 -2.58 -12.75
CA THR A 226 1.39 -2.94 -12.58
C THR A 226 2.31 -1.74 -12.75
N MET A 227 3.28 -1.62 -11.87
CA MET A 227 4.42 -0.72 -11.93
C MET A 227 5.66 -1.55 -11.66
N ASP A 228 6.03 -2.42 -12.59
CA ASP A 228 6.91 -3.56 -12.32
C ASP A 228 8.13 -3.66 -13.24
N LEU A 229 8.38 -2.65 -14.04
CA LEU A 229 9.52 -2.59 -14.94
C LEU A 229 9.56 -3.77 -15.94
N GLY A 230 8.37 -4.28 -16.29
CA GLY A 230 8.19 -5.40 -17.21
C GLY A 230 8.40 -6.79 -16.58
N TRP A 231 8.41 -6.89 -15.26
CA TRP A 231 8.57 -8.18 -14.57
C TRP A 231 7.49 -9.19 -14.95
N THR A 232 6.23 -8.79 -14.97
CA THR A 232 5.09 -9.68 -15.24
C THR A 232 4.68 -9.73 -16.71
N ALA A 233 5.45 -9.14 -17.61
CA ALA A 233 5.17 -9.12 -19.06
C ALA A 233 5.53 -10.43 -19.80
N ARG A 234 5.69 -11.54 -19.08
CA ARG A 234 6.07 -12.88 -19.61
C ARG A 234 4.88 -13.80 -19.63
#